data_e779d7b47b1fc15c724ec8425466c678
#
_entry.id   e779d7b47b1fc15c724ec8425466c678
#
_cell.length_a   1.000
_cell.length_b   1.000
_cell.length_c   1.000
_cell.angle_alpha   90.00
_cell.angle_beta   90.00
_cell.angle_gamma   90.00
#
_symmetry.space_group_name_H-M   'P 1'
#
loop_
_entity.id
_entity.type
_entity.pdbx_description
1 polymer ?
#
loop_
_entity_poly.entity_id
_entity_poly.type
_entity_poly.pdbx_seq_one_letter_code
_entity_poly.pdbx_strand_id
1 'polypeptide(L)'
;MAAAQETSLRADERLVLEWHGDNRNGQTTDDHYGLALQRLTLTGSSGALRTSAQIDGELFWDAPTADYEDAGRLERVAVEYDMPLRGGDLTVTTGDFHRQLGRGLVLSLRRVDEVGQDVTLQGGQLAWSGDTLDVDVFAGRTNAAEFDAVSQHAVNDPHDVVAGGAATLRQLTPLQLSLGVFGMHMRPRESLVPAYGQDHMSALGASLEGAAPSGIAAFYVEADWQGRHVAGDGTMAKALYGTLDLNLGALAVQIEGLWLDDFFVRGSRNSAVGTAFDYAQPPTLERIDQEVIDNTNTRGGRVRLSYALLDGDLVPYANLMMRQNDPGEDTQLDQIHAYGGAEWSYDGGRARLNLSAGARDEVQDGQTFKAMKHAEGDWLSPIGGGHALHISATHEERRLESKAYRRGSSVAGLEKGGLGAVSVEVGYDTSDPSDEVRRLFVAGILAWEPTDAITLRSTVGSQRGGLKCVAGVCRDFPEFSGARLEIVGRGDLL
;
A
#
# COMPACT_ATOMS: atom_id res chain seq x y z
N MET A 1 -24.05 13.44 37.56
CA MET A 1 -22.87 12.66 37.89
C MET A 1 -21.92 12.77 36.72
N ALA A 2 -20.77 13.42 36.87
CA ALA A 2 -19.73 13.38 35.85
C ALA A 2 -19.20 11.95 35.83
N ALA A 3 -19.33 11.27 34.71
CA ALA A 3 -18.64 9.99 34.49
C ALA A 3 -17.14 10.27 34.68
N ALA A 4 -16.46 9.43 35.44
CA ALA A 4 -15.02 9.50 35.54
C ALA A 4 -14.46 9.43 34.10
N GLN A 5 -13.74 10.42 33.68
CA GLN A 5 -13.05 10.40 32.39
C GLN A 5 -12.00 9.31 32.48
N GLU A 6 -12.18 8.23 31.70
CA GLU A 6 -11.13 7.22 31.55
C GLU A 6 -9.92 7.86 30.87
N THR A 7 -8.80 7.77 31.54
CA THR A 7 -7.50 8.17 30.99
C THR A 7 -6.74 6.91 30.65
N SER A 8 -6.18 6.81 29.45
CA SER A 8 -5.33 5.72 29.04
C SER A 8 -4.04 6.25 28.46
N LEU A 9 -2.96 5.51 28.68
CA LEU A 9 -1.67 5.71 28.02
C LEU A 9 -1.15 4.36 27.58
N ARG A 10 -0.86 4.23 26.31
CA ARG A 10 -0.35 3.01 25.69
C ARG A 10 0.98 3.27 25.02
N ALA A 11 1.88 2.30 25.10
CA ALA A 11 3.14 2.25 24.37
C ALA A 11 3.12 1.04 23.42
N ASP A 12 3.44 1.29 22.16
CA ASP A 12 3.71 0.28 21.15
C ASP A 12 5.16 0.44 20.71
N GLU A 13 5.97 -0.59 20.86
CA GLU A 13 7.39 -0.59 20.51
C GLU A 13 7.67 -1.64 19.45
N ARG A 14 8.51 -1.27 18.48
CA ARG A 14 9.05 -2.16 17.47
C ARG A 14 10.56 -1.98 17.40
N LEU A 15 11.29 -3.06 17.65
CA LEU A 15 12.74 -3.12 17.48
C LEU A 15 13.05 -4.15 16.37
N VAL A 16 13.83 -3.73 15.39
CA VAL A 16 14.34 -4.60 14.33
C VAL A 16 15.86 -4.61 14.42
N LEU A 17 16.44 -5.77 14.52
CA LEU A 17 17.88 -5.99 14.45
C LEU A 17 18.18 -6.78 13.19
N GLU A 18 19.08 -6.29 12.35
CA GLU A 18 19.47 -6.94 11.11
C GLU A 18 20.98 -7.10 11.04
N TRP A 19 21.41 -8.22 10.50
CA TRP A 19 22.76 -8.46 10.04
C TRP A 19 22.72 -8.86 8.57
N HIS A 20 23.38 -8.08 7.73
CA HIS A 20 23.51 -8.29 6.30
C HIS A 20 24.82 -8.97 5.98
N GLY A 21 24.79 -10.11 5.31
CA GLY A 21 25.94 -10.77 4.72
C GLY A 21 25.97 -10.53 3.22
N ASP A 22 26.88 -11.20 2.51
CA ASP A 22 26.96 -11.15 1.05
C ASP A 22 25.68 -11.74 0.41
N ASN A 23 24.89 -10.88 -0.22
CA ASN A 23 23.65 -11.27 -0.89
C ASN A 23 23.86 -11.77 -2.32
N ARG A 24 25.07 -11.62 -2.88
CA ARG A 24 25.47 -12.03 -4.23
C ARG A 24 24.63 -11.38 -5.34
N ASN A 25 24.32 -10.11 -5.18
CA ASN A 25 23.65 -9.32 -6.22
C ASN A 25 24.63 -8.54 -7.13
N GLY A 26 25.93 -8.72 -6.92
CA GLY A 26 27.01 -8.02 -7.62
C GLY A 26 27.32 -6.62 -7.11
N GLN A 27 26.62 -6.16 -6.05
CA GLN A 27 26.91 -4.92 -5.33
C GLN A 27 27.59 -5.26 -4.00
N THR A 28 28.48 -4.41 -3.54
CA THR A 28 29.17 -4.60 -2.23
C THR A 28 28.81 -3.50 -1.23
N THR A 29 28.01 -2.53 -1.66
CA THR A 29 27.59 -1.38 -0.84
C THR A 29 26.42 -1.70 0.09
N ASP A 30 25.83 -2.88 -0.02
CA ASP A 30 24.73 -3.40 0.78
C ASP A 30 25.09 -4.72 1.51
N ASP A 31 26.41 -5.01 1.63
CA ASP A 31 26.92 -6.23 2.25
C ASP A 31 27.65 -5.95 3.57
N HIS A 32 27.68 -6.94 4.47
CA HIS A 32 28.53 -7.02 5.67
C HIS A 32 28.37 -5.89 6.69
N TYR A 33 27.13 -5.47 6.93
CA TYR A 33 26.82 -4.47 7.96
C TYR A 33 25.69 -4.94 8.88
N GLY A 34 25.50 -4.23 9.96
CA GLY A 34 24.40 -4.43 10.88
C GLY A 34 23.57 -3.17 11.08
N LEU A 35 22.32 -3.36 11.45
CA LEU A 35 21.34 -2.30 11.63
C LEU A 35 20.46 -2.60 12.84
N ALA A 36 20.19 -1.58 13.67
CA ALA A 36 19.11 -1.58 14.63
C ALA A 36 18.14 -0.45 14.30
N LEU A 37 16.88 -0.80 14.10
CA LEU A 37 15.78 0.15 13.94
C LEU A 37 14.87 0.05 15.14
N GLN A 38 14.61 1.16 15.80
CA GLN A 38 13.66 1.26 16.91
C GLN A 38 12.56 2.24 16.57
N ARG A 39 11.32 1.86 16.82
CA ARG A 39 10.15 2.73 16.76
C ARG A 39 9.35 2.60 18.04
N LEU A 40 9.18 3.70 18.75
CA LEU A 40 8.32 3.82 19.91
C LEU A 40 7.14 4.73 19.57
N THR A 41 5.91 4.22 19.68
CA THR A 41 4.69 5.00 19.53
C THR A 41 3.98 5.08 20.87
N LEU A 42 3.74 6.29 21.35
CA LEU A 42 2.97 6.58 22.55
C LEU A 42 1.61 7.14 22.14
N THR A 43 0.54 6.56 22.65
CA THR A 43 -0.83 7.06 22.45
C THR A 43 -1.51 7.29 23.79
N GLY A 44 -2.09 8.47 23.95
CA GLY A 44 -2.81 8.83 25.17
C GLY A 44 -4.23 9.28 24.86
N SER A 45 -5.17 8.98 25.76
CA SER A 45 -6.52 9.53 25.70
C SER A 45 -6.99 9.99 27.08
N SER A 46 -7.73 11.09 27.10
CA SER A 46 -8.40 11.60 28.30
C SER A 46 -9.68 12.32 27.90
N GLY A 47 -10.81 11.63 28.04
CA GLY A 47 -12.10 12.12 27.55
C GLY A 47 -12.10 12.37 26.04
N ALA A 48 -12.30 13.62 25.62
CA ALA A 48 -12.33 14.00 24.20
C ALA A 48 -10.94 14.24 23.59
N LEU A 49 -9.88 14.25 24.38
CA LEU A 49 -8.51 14.51 23.95
C LEU A 49 -7.82 13.20 23.63
N ARG A 50 -7.22 13.10 22.44
CA ARG A 50 -6.30 12.03 22.01
C ARG A 50 -4.96 12.65 21.62
N THR A 51 -3.88 11.97 21.96
CA THR A 51 -2.52 12.40 21.62
C THR A 51 -1.73 11.21 21.13
N SER A 52 -0.82 11.43 20.19
CA SER A 52 0.16 10.44 19.75
C SER A 52 1.53 11.08 19.55
N ALA A 53 2.56 10.32 19.84
CA ALA A 53 3.95 10.68 19.53
C ALA A 53 4.69 9.44 19.05
N GLN A 54 5.50 9.57 18.00
CA GLN A 54 6.37 8.53 17.47
C GLN A 54 7.82 8.98 17.53
N ILE A 55 8.66 8.13 18.08
CA ILE A 55 10.09 8.34 18.18
C ILE A 55 10.74 7.18 17.43
N ASP A 56 11.57 7.50 16.45
CA ASP A 56 12.32 6.54 15.66
C ASP A 56 13.84 6.68 15.97
N GLY A 57 14.55 5.57 15.90
CA GLY A 57 15.99 5.51 16.09
C GLY A 57 16.62 4.51 15.15
N GLU A 58 17.72 4.90 14.52
CA GLU A 58 18.53 4.08 13.63
C GLU A 58 19.97 4.05 14.13
N LEU A 59 20.55 2.87 14.18
CA LEU A 59 21.95 2.66 14.54
C LEU A 59 22.57 1.64 13.58
N PHE A 60 23.68 2.02 12.98
CA PHE A 60 24.45 1.17 12.08
C PHE A 60 25.78 0.78 12.67
N TRP A 61 26.25 -0.42 12.36
CA TRP A 61 27.60 -0.86 12.65
C TRP A 61 28.20 -1.52 11.41
N ASP A 62 29.48 -1.27 11.18
CA ASP A 62 30.21 -1.71 9.98
C ASP A 62 29.58 -1.21 8.67
N ALA A 63 28.98 0.00 8.71
CA ALA A 63 28.29 0.60 7.56
C ALA A 63 29.21 0.68 6.33
N PRO A 64 28.77 0.18 5.15
CA PRO A 64 29.64 0.08 3.99
C PRO A 64 29.91 1.43 3.31
N THR A 65 29.03 2.42 3.50
CA THR A 65 29.17 3.78 2.97
C THR A 65 28.76 4.82 4.01
N ALA A 66 29.10 6.09 3.74
CA ALA A 66 28.71 7.21 4.61
C ALA A 66 27.22 7.61 4.47
N ASP A 67 26.47 6.96 3.62
CA ASP A 67 25.03 7.22 3.43
C ASP A 67 24.17 6.54 4.51
N TYR A 68 24.77 5.63 5.30
CA TYR A 68 24.14 4.99 6.44
C TYR A 68 24.48 5.77 7.70
N GLU A 69 23.54 6.56 8.19
CA GLU A 69 23.75 7.48 9.32
C GLU A 69 22.95 7.05 10.55
N ASP A 70 23.61 7.08 11.72
CA ASP A 70 22.92 6.91 12.99
C ASP A 70 22.04 8.13 13.25
N ALA A 71 20.80 7.90 13.64
CA ALA A 71 19.87 8.96 13.96
C ALA A 71 18.90 8.58 15.08
N GLY A 72 18.40 9.58 15.78
CA GLY A 72 17.30 9.46 16.72
C GLY A 72 16.44 10.71 16.62
N ARG A 73 15.13 10.54 16.40
CA ARG A 73 14.27 11.66 16.06
C ARG A 73 12.85 11.50 16.59
N LEU A 74 12.20 12.65 16.81
CA LEU A 74 10.78 12.74 17.04
C LEU A 74 10.09 12.80 15.67
N GLU A 75 9.68 11.64 15.18
CA GLU A 75 9.17 11.45 13.83
C GLU A 75 7.80 12.10 13.64
N ARG A 76 6.92 11.98 14.63
CA ARG A 76 5.54 12.48 14.53
C ARG A 76 4.97 12.86 15.87
N VAL A 77 4.10 13.89 15.85
CA VAL A 77 3.27 14.26 17.00
C VAL A 77 1.91 14.69 16.49
N ALA A 78 0.85 14.16 17.09
CA ALA A 78 -0.51 14.59 16.81
C ALA A 78 -1.31 14.81 18.10
N VAL A 79 -2.18 15.79 18.05
CA VAL A 79 -3.17 16.07 19.08
C VAL A 79 -4.54 16.20 18.40
N GLU A 80 -5.50 15.47 18.91
CA GLU A 80 -6.87 15.45 18.39
C GLU A 80 -7.84 15.72 19.53
N TYR A 81 -8.82 16.56 19.27
CA TYR A 81 -9.86 16.92 20.23
C TYR A 81 -11.24 16.85 19.60
N ASP A 82 -12.12 16.04 20.20
CA ASP A 82 -13.50 15.90 19.77
C ASP A 82 -14.42 16.79 20.61
N MET A 83 -15.31 17.50 19.95
CA MET A 83 -16.32 18.29 20.63
C MET A 83 -17.68 18.20 19.92
N PRO A 84 -18.78 18.10 20.67
CA PRO A 84 -20.10 18.19 20.07
C PRO A 84 -20.31 19.62 19.55
N LEU A 85 -20.74 19.74 18.31
CA LEU A 85 -21.03 20.99 17.65
C LEU A 85 -22.38 20.88 16.94
N ARG A 86 -23.34 21.69 17.28
CA ARG A 86 -24.68 21.82 16.71
C ARG A 86 -25.04 20.87 15.55
N GLY A 87 -25.68 19.74 15.88
CA GLY A 87 -26.16 18.77 14.91
C GLY A 87 -25.10 17.79 14.43
N GLY A 88 -23.95 17.66 15.13
CA GLY A 88 -22.88 16.72 14.81
C GLY A 88 -21.71 16.85 15.75
N ASP A 89 -20.60 16.22 15.39
CA ASP A 89 -19.34 16.23 16.12
C ASP A 89 -18.25 16.92 15.30
N LEU A 90 -17.48 17.79 15.95
CA LEU A 90 -16.31 18.44 15.36
C LEU A 90 -15.04 17.80 15.95
N THR A 91 -14.19 17.30 15.08
CA THR A 91 -12.84 16.87 15.42
C THR A 91 -11.84 17.91 14.94
N VAL A 92 -10.97 18.34 15.85
CA VAL A 92 -9.85 19.26 15.58
C VAL A 92 -8.57 18.46 15.73
N THR A 93 -7.78 18.36 14.66
CA THR A 93 -6.46 17.70 14.69
C THR A 93 -5.37 18.73 14.44
N THR A 94 -4.27 18.65 15.18
CA THR A 94 -3.04 19.42 14.97
C THR A 94 -1.81 18.51 15.08
N GLY A 95 -0.79 18.79 14.29
CA GLY A 95 0.40 17.94 14.16
C GLY A 95 0.35 17.08 12.91
N ASP A 96 0.76 15.83 13.03
CA ASP A 96 0.87 14.89 11.90
C ASP A 96 -0.39 14.07 11.71
N PHE A 97 -0.96 14.09 10.50
CA PHE A 97 -2.14 13.30 10.17
C PHE A 97 -2.11 12.83 8.71
N HIS A 98 -2.70 11.66 8.47
CA HIS A 98 -2.90 11.12 7.13
C HIS A 98 -4.14 11.72 6.49
N ARG A 99 -4.14 11.85 5.16
CA ARG A 99 -5.28 12.38 4.42
C ARG A 99 -5.45 11.77 3.05
N GLN A 100 -6.69 11.41 2.71
CA GLN A 100 -7.06 10.94 1.38
C GLN A 100 -8.30 11.70 0.89
N LEU A 101 -8.32 12.08 -0.39
CA LEU A 101 -9.46 12.65 -1.08
C LEU A 101 -9.93 11.72 -2.19
N GLY A 102 -11.24 11.48 -2.25
CA GLY A 102 -11.83 10.51 -3.16
C GLY A 102 -11.24 9.10 -2.99
N ARG A 103 -11.02 8.41 -4.08
CA ARG A 103 -10.33 7.10 -4.12
C ARG A 103 -8.80 7.22 -4.21
N GLY A 104 -8.25 8.35 -3.83
CA GLY A 104 -6.82 8.60 -3.83
C GLY A 104 -6.28 9.16 -5.14
N LEU A 105 -7.15 9.56 -6.08
CA LEU A 105 -6.72 10.21 -7.31
C LEU A 105 -6.18 11.61 -7.03
N VAL A 106 -6.92 12.41 -6.27
CA VAL A 106 -6.54 13.80 -5.96
C VAL A 106 -5.48 13.89 -4.87
N LEU A 107 -5.61 13.09 -3.81
CA LEU A 107 -4.65 13.05 -2.71
C LEU A 107 -4.74 11.71 -1.99
N SER A 108 -3.59 11.12 -1.68
CA SER A 108 -3.47 9.91 -0.87
C SER A 108 -2.18 9.93 -0.04
N LEU A 109 -2.24 10.65 1.08
CA LEU A 109 -1.18 10.64 2.08
C LEU A 109 -1.55 9.56 3.11
N ARG A 110 -0.87 8.44 3.04
CA ARG A 110 -1.17 7.27 3.88
C ARG A 110 0.08 6.48 4.20
N ARG A 111 -0.07 5.60 5.15
CA ARG A 111 0.94 4.62 5.51
C ARG A 111 0.66 3.30 4.78
N VAL A 112 1.68 2.73 4.15
CA VAL A 112 1.68 1.41 3.53
C VAL A 112 2.92 0.67 4.03
N ASP A 113 2.77 -0.01 5.16
CA ASP A 113 3.88 -0.63 5.90
C ASP A 113 4.64 -1.67 5.07
N GLU A 114 3.94 -2.41 4.22
CA GLU A 114 4.49 -3.49 3.41
C GLU A 114 5.52 -3.01 2.38
N VAL A 115 5.45 -1.74 1.99
CA VAL A 115 6.37 -1.11 1.06
C VAL A 115 7.13 0.07 1.67
N GLY A 116 7.04 0.24 2.98
CA GLY A 116 7.77 1.27 3.72
C GLY A 116 7.38 2.71 3.35
N GLN A 117 6.20 2.92 2.78
CA GLN A 117 5.71 4.27 2.48
C GLN A 117 4.92 4.80 3.67
N ASP A 118 5.30 5.99 4.14
CA ASP A 118 4.55 6.69 5.17
C ASP A 118 4.73 8.21 5.00
N VAL A 119 3.67 8.88 4.54
CA VAL A 119 3.63 10.33 4.35
C VAL A 119 2.41 10.91 5.03
N THR A 120 2.62 11.94 5.86
CA THR A 120 1.57 12.69 6.56
C THR A 120 1.55 14.15 6.12
N LEU A 121 0.56 14.90 6.63
CA LEU A 121 0.60 16.35 6.70
C LEU A 121 0.91 16.78 8.14
N GLN A 122 1.92 17.60 8.32
CA GLN A 122 2.16 18.31 9.55
C GLN A 122 1.45 19.68 9.49
N GLY A 123 0.36 19.81 10.24
CA GLY A 123 -0.50 21.00 10.13
C GLY A 123 -1.74 20.94 11.00
N GLY A 124 -2.87 21.30 10.42
CA GLY A 124 -4.17 21.30 11.10
C GLY A 124 -5.30 20.82 10.21
N GLN A 125 -6.27 20.16 10.83
CA GLN A 125 -7.49 19.66 10.21
C GLN A 125 -8.69 19.99 11.09
N LEU A 126 -9.81 20.36 10.47
CA LEU A 126 -11.12 20.48 11.08
C LEU A 126 -12.08 19.57 10.33
N ALA A 127 -12.62 18.57 11.00
CA ALA A 127 -13.58 17.62 10.44
C ALA A 127 -14.88 17.69 11.23
N TRP A 128 -15.95 18.10 10.59
CA TRP A 128 -17.30 18.09 11.17
C TRP A 128 -18.14 17.00 10.53
N SER A 129 -18.75 16.16 11.35
CA SER A 129 -19.61 15.05 10.92
C SER A 129 -21.01 15.22 11.51
N GLY A 130 -22.01 15.43 10.64
CA GLY A 130 -23.42 15.50 10.99
C GLY A 130 -24.22 14.33 10.43
N ASP A 131 -25.54 14.33 10.62
CA ASP A 131 -26.42 13.24 10.19
C ASP A 131 -26.40 13.02 8.67
N THR A 132 -26.35 14.10 7.90
CA THR A 132 -26.45 14.08 6.44
C THR A 132 -25.30 14.75 5.70
N LEU A 133 -24.50 15.52 6.40
CA LEU A 133 -23.39 16.29 5.81
C LEU A 133 -22.14 16.10 6.64
N ASP A 134 -21.04 15.76 5.98
CA ASP A 134 -19.69 15.82 6.51
C ASP A 134 -18.93 16.94 5.80
N VAL A 135 -18.13 17.68 6.57
CA VAL A 135 -17.23 18.70 6.02
C VAL A 135 -15.87 18.56 6.66
N ASP A 136 -14.83 18.60 5.84
CA ASP A 136 -13.44 18.50 6.26
C ASP A 136 -12.63 19.57 5.56
N VAL A 137 -11.75 20.24 6.30
CA VAL A 137 -10.79 21.20 5.77
C VAL A 137 -9.43 20.99 6.45
N PHE A 138 -8.36 21.10 5.69
CA PHE A 138 -7.03 20.87 6.20
C PHE A 138 -5.98 21.74 5.50
N ALA A 139 -4.89 21.99 6.21
CA ALA A 139 -3.68 22.62 5.65
C ALA A 139 -2.46 22.17 6.44
N GLY A 140 -1.35 22.00 5.74
CA GLY A 140 -0.09 21.59 6.34
C GLY A 140 1.05 21.51 5.34
N ARG A 141 2.15 20.96 5.81
CA ARG A 141 3.32 20.57 5.00
C ARG A 141 3.41 19.07 4.99
N THR A 142 3.82 18.50 3.85
CA THR A 142 4.07 17.06 3.78
C THR A 142 5.28 16.71 4.65
N ASN A 143 5.12 15.65 5.43
CA ASN A 143 6.09 15.08 6.33
C ASN A 143 6.21 13.59 5.97
N ALA A 144 7.33 13.18 5.36
CA ALA A 144 7.63 11.80 5.03
C ALA A 144 8.31 11.11 6.22
N ALA A 145 8.30 9.77 6.26
CA ALA A 145 9.20 9.07 7.18
C ALA A 145 10.64 9.43 6.82
N GLU A 146 11.38 9.99 7.78
CA GLU A 146 12.75 10.46 7.58
C GLU A 146 13.75 9.32 7.37
N PHE A 147 13.31 8.07 7.53
CA PHE A 147 14.08 6.88 7.24
C PHE A 147 13.29 5.94 6.32
N ASP A 148 13.89 5.60 5.19
CA ASP A 148 13.35 4.64 4.24
C ASP A 148 13.76 3.21 4.64
N ALA A 149 12.83 2.45 5.18
CA ALA A 149 13.07 1.07 5.62
C ALA A 149 13.43 0.09 4.48
N VAL A 150 13.24 0.46 3.22
CA VAL A 150 13.56 -0.36 2.05
C VAL A 150 14.99 -0.12 1.56
N SER A 151 15.34 1.14 1.31
CA SER A 151 16.70 1.51 0.91
C SER A 151 17.65 1.65 2.10
N GLN A 152 17.12 1.74 3.31
CA GLN A 152 17.85 1.97 4.58
C GLN A 152 18.65 3.28 4.60
N HIS A 153 18.17 4.28 3.85
CA HIS A 153 18.78 5.60 3.80
C HIS A 153 17.88 6.65 4.45
N ALA A 154 18.53 7.72 4.94
CA ALA A 154 17.82 8.89 5.42
C ALA A 154 17.04 9.56 4.28
N VAL A 155 15.83 10.03 4.57
CA VAL A 155 14.94 10.74 3.67
C VAL A 155 14.80 12.17 4.16
N ASN A 156 14.97 13.12 3.26
CA ASN A 156 14.69 14.51 3.60
C ASN A 156 13.19 14.78 3.47
N ASP A 157 12.63 15.46 4.47
CA ASP A 157 11.26 15.92 4.44
C ASP A 157 10.98 16.81 3.22
N PRO A 158 9.96 16.49 2.43
CA PRO A 158 9.62 17.26 1.26
C PRO A 158 9.12 18.66 1.63
N HIS A 159 8.39 18.82 2.74
CA HIS A 159 7.80 20.08 3.20
C HIS A 159 6.95 20.79 2.14
N ASP A 160 6.33 20.04 1.23
CA ASP A 160 5.42 20.60 0.25
C ASP A 160 4.16 21.13 0.94
N VAL A 161 3.75 22.34 0.62
CA VAL A 161 2.57 22.94 1.23
C VAL A 161 1.33 22.42 0.54
N VAL A 162 0.40 21.85 1.32
CA VAL A 162 -0.87 21.33 0.84
C VAL A 162 -2.00 21.90 1.67
N ALA A 163 -3.06 22.38 1.01
CA ALA A 163 -4.30 22.80 1.65
C ALA A 163 -5.49 22.29 0.85
N GLY A 164 -6.55 21.87 1.51
CA GLY A 164 -7.71 21.33 0.83
C GLY A 164 -8.89 21.07 1.74
N GLY A 165 -9.88 20.38 1.19
CA GLY A 165 -11.07 20.00 1.94
C GLY A 165 -12.00 19.12 1.13
N ALA A 166 -13.01 18.60 1.82
CA ALA A 166 -14.07 17.78 1.27
C ALA A 166 -15.41 18.12 1.92
N ALA A 167 -16.49 17.93 1.19
CA ALA A 167 -17.85 17.92 1.71
C ALA A 167 -18.61 16.74 1.11
N THR A 168 -19.32 15.99 1.94
CA THR A 168 -20.09 14.81 1.52
C THR A 168 -21.51 14.90 2.05
N LEU A 169 -22.49 14.90 1.13
CA LEU A 169 -23.90 14.74 1.44
C LEU A 169 -24.23 13.25 1.41
N ARG A 170 -24.75 12.71 2.51
CA ARG A 170 -25.07 11.29 2.68
C ARG A 170 -26.56 11.02 2.71
N GLN A 171 -26.93 9.76 2.38
CA GLN A 171 -28.29 9.24 2.56
C GLN A 171 -29.38 9.99 1.76
N LEU A 172 -29.01 10.49 0.60
CA LEU A 172 -29.95 11.11 -0.31
C LEU A 172 -30.76 10.00 -1.00
N THR A 173 -32.07 9.94 -0.76
CA THR A 173 -33.00 9.04 -1.45
C THR A 173 -32.99 7.56 -1.01
N PRO A 174 -33.96 6.74 -1.50
CA PRO A 174 -34.01 5.30 -1.23
C PRO A 174 -32.79 4.50 -1.72
N LEU A 175 -31.98 5.04 -2.64
CA LEU A 175 -30.76 4.41 -3.16
C LEU A 175 -29.53 4.66 -2.29
N GLN A 176 -29.70 5.23 -1.07
CA GLN A 176 -28.59 5.57 -0.17
C GLN A 176 -27.47 6.35 -0.88
N LEU A 177 -27.85 7.29 -1.75
CA LEU A 177 -26.90 8.08 -2.51
C LEU A 177 -26.06 8.96 -1.59
N SER A 178 -24.76 9.01 -1.86
CA SER A 178 -23.84 9.99 -1.28
C SER A 178 -23.18 10.78 -2.41
N LEU A 179 -23.16 12.10 -2.27
CA LEU A 179 -22.52 13.02 -3.19
C LEU A 179 -21.34 13.69 -2.48
N GLY A 180 -20.13 13.47 -2.97
CA GLY A 180 -18.89 14.08 -2.50
C GLY A 180 -18.41 15.18 -3.44
N VAL A 181 -17.85 16.23 -2.89
CA VAL A 181 -17.02 17.21 -3.60
C VAL A 181 -15.77 17.46 -2.77
N PHE A 182 -14.62 17.55 -3.43
CA PHE A 182 -13.35 17.71 -2.73
C PHE A 182 -12.32 18.40 -3.62
N GLY A 183 -11.31 18.99 -2.99
CA GLY A 183 -10.24 19.60 -3.75
C GLY A 183 -9.07 19.97 -2.89
N MET A 184 -7.95 20.23 -3.55
CA MET A 184 -6.72 20.68 -2.91
C MET A 184 -5.93 21.64 -3.77
N HIS A 185 -5.05 22.38 -3.11
CA HIS A 185 -3.98 23.15 -3.69
C HIS A 185 -2.66 22.70 -3.10
N MET A 186 -1.65 22.49 -3.94
CA MET A 186 -0.30 22.10 -3.55
C MET A 186 0.74 23.03 -4.16
N ARG A 187 1.75 23.34 -3.35
CA ARG A 187 2.95 24.05 -3.77
C ARG A 187 4.18 23.25 -3.34
N PRO A 188 4.87 22.58 -4.26
CA PRO A 188 6.12 21.90 -3.97
C PRO A 188 7.16 22.89 -3.45
N ARG A 189 7.97 22.45 -2.46
CA ARG A 189 9.05 23.26 -1.91
C ARG A 189 10.21 23.38 -2.91
N GLU A 190 10.53 22.27 -3.56
CA GLU A 190 11.60 22.19 -4.55
C GLU A 190 11.07 21.68 -5.87
N SER A 191 11.27 22.45 -6.91
CA SER A 191 10.99 22.01 -8.27
C SER A 191 12.11 21.07 -8.73
N LEU A 192 11.80 19.81 -8.92
CA LEU A 192 12.77 18.74 -9.09
C LEU A 192 13.53 18.74 -10.39
N VAL A 193 12.87 19.14 -11.44
CA VAL A 193 13.42 19.15 -12.80
C VAL A 193 12.74 20.28 -13.55
N PRO A 194 13.47 21.11 -14.31
CA PRO A 194 12.86 22.12 -15.17
C PRO A 194 11.79 21.56 -16.11
N ALA A 195 11.89 20.27 -16.47
CA ALA A 195 10.91 19.58 -17.33
C ALA A 195 9.67 19.06 -16.58
N TYR A 196 9.75 18.87 -15.24
CA TYR A 196 8.65 18.39 -14.40
C TYR A 196 8.38 19.33 -13.23
N GLY A 197 9.04 20.47 -13.19
CA GLY A 197 8.92 21.47 -12.14
C GLY A 197 7.52 22.06 -12.13
N GLN A 198 6.71 21.65 -11.16
CA GLN A 198 5.44 22.28 -10.89
C GLN A 198 5.67 23.44 -9.92
N ASP A 199 5.33 24.66 -10.32
CA ASP A 199 5.35 25.80 -9.40
C ASP A 199 4.21 25.66 -8.38
N HIS A 200 3.05 25.21 -8.85
CA HIS A 200 1.88 24.90 -8.03
C HIS A 200 0.87 24.08 -8.83
N MET A 201 -0.02 23.44 -8.13
CA MET A 201 -1.07 22.61 -8.70
C MET A 201 -2.35 22.74 -7.89
N SER A 202 -3.49 22.70 -8.55
CA SER A 202 -4.80 22.58 -7.93
C SER A 202 -5.59 21.43 -8.54
N ALA A 203 -6.26 20.67 -7.72
CA ALA A 203 -7.17 19.63 -8.16
C ALA A 203 -8.53 19.75 -7.49
N LEU A 204 -9.59 19.44 -8.24
CA LEU A 204 -10.97 19.44 -7.80
C LEU A 204 -11.61 18.12 -8.26
N GLY A 205 -12.34 17.46 -7.37
CA GLY A 205 -13.03 16.22 -7.67
C GLY A 205 -14.48 16.22 -7.19
N ALA A 206 -15.27 15.37 -7.81
CA ALA A 206 -16.62 15.05 -7.38
C ALA A 206 -16.86 13.55 -7.45
N SER A 207 -17.56 13.00 -6.46
CA SER A 207 -17.91 11.59 -6.42
C SER A 207 -19.40 11.38 -6.19
N LEU A 208 -19.93 10.29 -6.74
CA LEU A 208 -21.26 9.80 -6.50
C LEU A 208 -21.18 8.30 -6.19
N GLU A 209 -21.74 7.91 -5.07
CA GLU A 209 -21.88 6.49 -4.72
C GLU A 209 -23.31 6.17 -4.32
N GLY A 210 -23.68 4.92 -4.47
CA GLY A 210 -24.99 4.47 -4.09
C GLY A 210 -25.10 2.95 -4.05
N ALA A 211 -26.12 2.48 -3.32
CA ALA A 211 -26.45 1.08 -3.24
C ALA A 211 -27.95 0.86 -3.34
N ALA A 212 -28.36 -0.19 -4.03
CA ALA A 212 -29.74 -0.63 -4.03
C ALA A 212 -30.13 -1.17 -2.64
N PRO A 213 -31.31 -0.84 -2.09
CA PRO A 213 -31.73 -1.31 -0.77
C PRO A 213 -31.75 -2.83 -0.62
N SER A 214 -31.91 -3.57 -1.74
CA SER A 214 -31.84 -5.02 -1.78
C SER A 214 -30.43 -5.60 -1.69
N GLY A 215 -29.38 -4.76 -1.75
CA GLY A 215 -27.99 -5.21 -1.85
C GLY A 215 -27.60 -5.82 -3.20
N ILE A 216 -28.50 -5.80 -4.20
CA ILE A 216 -28.24 -6.38 -5.53
C ILE A 216 -27.15 -5.61 -6.27
N ALA A 217 -27.09 -4.29 -6.10
CA ALA A 217 -26.15 -3.44 -6.82
C ALA A 217 -25.58 -2.35 -5.91
N ALA A 218 -24.29 -2.05 -6.07
CA ALA A 218 -23.64 -0.86 -5.55
C ALA A 218 -22.74 -0.25 -6.62
N PHE A 219 -22.57 1.05 -6.61
CA PHE A 219 -21.72 1.75 -7.56
C PHE A 219 -20.97 2.90 -6.92
N TYR A 220 -19.86 3.26 -7.52
CA TYR A 220 -19.08 4.46 -7.23
C TYR A 220 -18.58 5.08 -8.53
N VAL A 221 -18.64 6.40 -8.65
CA VAL A 221 -18.08 7.15 -9.77
C VAL A 221 -17.38 8.39 -9.21
N GLU A 222 -16.19 8.69 -9.70
CA GLU A 222 -15.38 9.86 -9.35
C GLU A 222 -14.86 10.51 -10.62
N ALA A 223 -14.95 11.83 -10.71
CA ALA A 223 -14.42 12.63 -11.81
C ALA A 223 -13.61 13.79 -11.25
N ASP A 224 -12.39 13.95 -11.76
CA ASP A 224 -11.43 14.91 -11.26
C ASP A 224 -10.85 15.77 -12.39
N TRP A 225 -10.50 16.99 -12.02
CA TRP A 225 -9.84 17.97 -12.86
C TRP A 225 -8.63 18.53 -12.14
N GLN A 226 -7.54 18.66 -12.84
CA GLN A 226 -6.29 19.18 -12.31
C GLN A 226 -5.74 20.28 -13.20
N GLY A 227 -5.42 21.42 -12.60
CA GLY A 227 -4.66 22.49 -13.22
C GLY A 227 -3.24 22.50 -12.66
N ARG A 228 -2.23 22.44 -13.54
CA ARG A 228 -0.81 22.49 -13.19
C ARG A 228 -0.16 23.66 -13.87
N HIS A 229 0.77 24.31 -13.18
CA HIS A 229 1.65 25.33 -13.76
C HIS A 229 3.09 24.81 -13.74
N VAL A 230 3.65 24.66 -14.94
CA VAL A 230 5.02 24.18 -15.16
C VAL A 230 5.75 25.25 -15.96
N ALA A 231 6.77 25.88 -15.38
CA ALA A 231 7.57 26.92 -16.02
C ALA A 231 6.77 28.05 -16.71
N GLY A 232 5.61 28.39 -16.14
CA GLY A 232 4.72 29.45 -16.67
C GLY A 232 3.63 28.98 -17.64
N ASP A 233 3.67 27.73 -18.09
CA ASP A 233 2.62 27.16 -18.94
C ASP A 233 1.60 26.39 -18.09
N GLY A 234 0.31 26.68 -18.29
CA GLY A 234 -0.80 25.99 -17.66
C GLY A 234 -1.21 24.75 -18.45
N THR A 235 -1.22 23.59 -17.79
CA THR A 235 -1.76 22.34 -18.35
C THR A 235 -2.98 21.88 -17.56
N MET A 236 -3.95 21.27 -18.26
CA MET A 236 -5.15 20.71 -17.65
C MET A 236 -5.12 19.18 -17.81
N ALA A 237 -5.34 18.49 -16.72
CA ALA A 237 -5.44 17.04 -16.67
C ALA A 237 -6.81 16.60 -16.12
N LYS A 238 -7.22 15.39 -16.42
CA LYS A 238 -8.53 14.85 -16.03
C LYS A 238 -8.38 13.41 -15.59
N ALA A 239 -9.27 13.01 -14.67
CA ALA A 239 -9.41 11.62 -14.27
C ALA A 239 -10.88 11.24 -14.17
N LEU A 240 -11.19 9.98 -14.47
CA LEU A 240 -12.46 9.35 -14.26
C LEU A 240 -12.22 7.94 -13.74
N TYR A 241 -12.87 7.59 -12.64
CA TYR A 241 -12.87 6.25 -12.08
C TYR A 241 -14.27 5.82 -11.73
N GLY A 242 -14.58 4.53 -11.93
CA GLY A 242 -15.88 4.01 -11.54
C GLY A 242 -15.86 2.51 -11.26
N THR A 243 -16.74 2.10 -10.34
CA THR A 243 -17.01 0.69 -10.02
C THR A 243 -18.50 0.42 -10.03
N LEU A 244 -18.86 -0.80 -10.44
CA LEU A 244 -20.19 -1.37 -10.32
C LEU A 244 -20.07 -2.79 -9.78
N ASP A 245 -20.67 -3.02 -8.62
CA ASP A 245 -20.77 -4.33 -7.98
C ASP A 245 -22.19 -4.84 -8.07
N LEU A 246 -22.36 -6.05 -8.61
CA LEU A 246 -23.65 -6.72 -8.75
C LEU A 246 -23.65 -8.04 -7.99
N ASN A 247 -24.63 -8.24 -7.10
CA ASN A 247 -24.84 -9.47 -6.33
C ASN A 247 -26.13 -10.15 -6.80
N LEU A 248 -26.00 -11.15 -7.66
CA LEU A 248 -27.10 -11.84 -8.33
C LEU A 248 -27.28 -13.25 -7.72
N GLY A 249 -27.63 -13.31 -6.45
CA GLY A 249 -27.70 -14.56 -5.70
C GLY A 249 -26.30 -15.16 -5.45
N ALA A 250 -26.01 -16.31 -6.05
CA ALA A 250 -24.70 -16.94 -5.95
C ALA A 250 -23.63 -16.28 -6.84
N LEU A 251 -24.02 -15.49 -7.84
CA LEU A 251 -23.10 -14.81 -8.77
C LEU A 251 -22.83 -13.39 -8.29
N ALA A 252 -21.57 -13.05 -8.11
CA ALA A 252 -21.10 -11.68 -7.94
C ALA A 252 -20.30 -11.23 -9.18
N VAL A 253 -20.57 -10.00 -9.62
CA VAL A 253 -19.92 -9.37 -10.78
C VAL A 253 -19.39 -8.01 -10.33
N GLN A 254 -18.11 -7.77 -10.52
CA GLN A 254 -17.49 -6.48 -10.32
C GLN A 254 -16.97 -5.94 -11.64
N ILE A 255 -17.31 -4.70 -11.95
CA ILE A 255 -16.82 -3.98 -13.13
C ILE A 255 -16.12 -2.73 -12.65
N GLU A 256 -14.93 -2.47 -13.16
CA GLU A 256 -14.17 -1.25 -12.89
C GLU A 256 -13.74 -0.58 -14.18
N GLY A 257 -13.68 0.74 -14.18
CA GLY A 257 -13.14 1.54 -15.27
C GLY A 257 -12.28 2.67 -14.75
N LEU A 258 -11.20 2.98 -15.47
CA LEU A 258 -10.26 4.06 -15.18
C LEU A 258 -9.89 4.79 -16.46
N TRP A 259 -9.84 6.12 -16.37
CA TRP A 259 -9.27 6.99 -17.39
C TRP A 259 -8.52 8.13 -16.72
N LEU A 260 -7.22 8.20 -16.96
CA LEU A 260 -6.32 9.26 -16.53
C LEU A 260 -5.73 9.90 -17.78
N ASP A 261 -5.82 11.20 -17.89
CA ASP A 261 -5.30 12.03 -18.97
C ASP A 261 -4.25 12.95 -18.35
N ASP A 262 -3.00 12.49 -18.34
CA ASP A 262 -1.85 13.14 -17.68
C ASP A 262 -2.07 13.51 -16.21
N PHE A 263 -2.87 12.73 -15.50
CA PHE A 263 -3.28 13.03 -14.12
C PHE A 263 -2.30 12.44 -13.12
N PHE A 264 -1.60 13.28 -12.36
CA PHE A 264 -0.67 12.87 -11.30
C PHE A 264 -0.46 13.97 -10.26
N VAL A 265 -0.07 13.61 -9.04
CA VAL A 265 0.20 14.54 -7.94
C VAL A 265 1.62 14.28 -7.43
N ARG A 266 2.58 14.94 -8.05
CA ARG A 266 4.00 14.81 -7.71
C ARG A 266 4.49 16.05 -6.95
N GLY A 267 5.18 15.78 -5.84
CA GLY A 267 5.79 16.79 -4.98
C GLY A 267 7.29 16.96 -5.20
N SER A 268 7.98 17.34 -4.14
CA SER A 268 9.44 17.47 -4.10
C SER A 268 10.15 16.13 -4.26
N ARG A 269 11.45 16.18 -4.40
CA ARG A 269 12.30 14.98 -4.62
C ARG A 269 12.39 14.11 -3.37
N ASN A 270 12.20 12.82 -3.53
CA ASN A 270 12.57 11.82 -2.57
C ASN A 270 14.06 11.48 -2.72
N SER A 271 14.87 11.87 -1.73
CA SER A 271 16.33 11.67 -1.77
C SER A 271 16.73 10.20 -1.78
N ALA A 272 15.94 9.33 -1.12
CA ALA A 272 16.25 7.89 -1.02
C ALA A 272 16.08 7.13 -2.35
N VAL A 273 15.16 7.55 -3.20
CA VAL A 273 14.86 6.85 -4.47
C VAL A 273 15.13 7.69 -5.72
N GLY A 274 15.49 8.95 -5.55
CA GLY A 274 15.87 9.83 -6.66
C GLY A 274 14.72 10.34 -7.53
N THR A 275 13.47 9.94 -7.25
CA THR A 275 12.26 10.36 -7.95
C THR A 275 11.47 11.39 -7.13
N ALA A 276 10.36 11.91 -7.65
CA ALA A 276 9.45 12.75 -6.89
C ALA A 276 8.64 11.90 -5.89
N PHE A 277 8.23 12.52 -4.77
CA PHE A 277 7.14 11.95 -3.97
C PHE A 277 5.86 11.93 -4.80
N ASP A 278 5.17 10.81 -4.83
CA ASP A 278 3.86 10.70 -5.44
C ASP A 278 2.79 10.73 -4.32
N TYR A 279 1.93 11.74 -4.38
CA TYR A 279 0.87 11.98 -3.40
C TYR A 279 -0.51 11.54 -3.91
N ALA A 280 -0.61 10.97 -5.11
CA ALA A 280 -1.78 10.32 -5.61
C ALA A 280 -1.53 8.81 -5.72
N GLN A 281 -2.55 8.03 -5.41
CA GLN A 281 -2.51 6.57 -5.56
C GLN A 281 -3.81 6.10 -6.20
N PRO A 282 -3.99 6.39 -7.51
CA PRO A 282 -5.19 5.98 -8.21
C PRO A 282 -5.32 4.45 -8.24
N PRO A 283 -6.56 3.92 -8.28
CA PRO A 283 -6.78 2.50 -8.52
C PRO A 283 -6.10 2.05 -9.81
N THR A 284 -5.50 0.87 -9.80
CA THR A 284 -4.63 0.40 -10.89
C THR A 284 -5.32 -0.52 -11.89
N LEU A 285 -6.54 -0.97 -11.61
CA LEU A 285 -7.27 -2.04 -12.31
C LEU A 285 -6.58 -3.41 -12.23
N GLU A 286 -5.35 -3.46 -11.74
CA GLU A 286 -4.56 -4.67 -11.60
C GLU A 286 -4.75 -5.31 -10.21
N ARG A 287 -4.27 -6.52 -10.03
CA ARG A 287 -4.17 -7.12 -8.71
C ARG A 287 -3.29 -6.26 -7.81
N ILE A 288 -3.60 -6.26 -6.51
CA ILE A 288 -2.93 -5.43 -5.53
C ILE A 288 -1.41 -5.68 -5.43
N ASP A 289 -0.98 -6.88 -5.79
CA ASP A 289 0.40 -7.38 -5.73
C ASP A 289 1.12 -7.36 -7.10
N GLN A 290 0.47 -6.85 -8.14
CA GLN A 290 1.06 -6.83 -9.49
C GLN A 290 1.67 -5.48 -9.83
N GLU A 291 2.77 -5.55 -10.55
CA GLU A 291 3.46 -4.38 -11.11
C GLU A 291 2.53 -3.54 -11.98
N VAL A 292 2.49 -2.26 -11.70
CA VAL A 292 1.83 -1.25 -12.52
C VAL A 292 2.88 -0.34 -13.14
N ILE A 293 2.96 -0.38 -14.46
CA ILE A 293 3.82 0.52 -15.21
C ILE A 293 3.02 1.78 -15.43
N ASP A 294 3.55 2.90 -15.10
CA ASP A 294 2.95 4.22 -15.18
C ASP A 294 1.41 4.26 -14.99
N ASN A 295 0.91 5.08 -14.14
CA ASN A 295 -0.50 5.23 -13.85
C ASN A 295 -0.93 6.70 -13.94
N THR A 296 -0.36 7.45 -14.87
CA THR A 296 -0.61 8.90 -15.06
C THR A 296 -1.41 9.22 -16.31
N ASN A 297 -1.08 8.55 -17.42
CA ASN A 297 -1.79 8.65 -18.69
C ASN A 297 -2.30 7.24 -19.07
N THR A 298 -3.49 6.88 -18.59
CA THR A 298 -3.93 5.49 -18.62
C THR A 298 -5.44 5.41 -18.82
N ARG A 299 -5.89 4.45 -19.61
CA ARG A 299 -7.31 4.09 -19.69
C ARG A 299 -7.49 2.58 -19.70
N GLY A 300 -8.57 2.11 -19.11
CA GLY A 300 -8.83 0.68 -19.10
C GLY A 300 -10.06 0.29 -18.30
N GLY A 301 -10.25 -1.03 -18.19
CA GLY A 301 -11.31 -1.61 -17.39
C GLY A 301 -10.98 -3.02 -16.93
N ARG A 302 -11.69 -3.45 -15.91
CA ARG A 302 -11.60 -4.79 -15.32
C ARG A 302 -12.99 -5.36 -15.08
N VAL A 303 -13.16 -6.65 -15.34
CA VAL A 303 -14.33 -7.42 -14.94
C VAL A 303 -13.89 -8.61 -14.11
N ARG A 304 -14.46 -8.75 -12.93
CA ARG A 304 -14.31 -9.93 -12.07
C ARG A 304 -15.66 -10.61 -11.88
N LEU A 305 -15.66 -11.92 -12.03
CA LEU A 305 -16.81 -12.80 -11.79
C LEU A 305 -16.45 -13.77 -10.67
N SER A 306 -17.35 -13.99 -9.73
CA SER A 306 -17.23 -15.06 -8.74
C SER A 306 -18.58 -15.74 -8.52
N TYR A 307 -18.57 -17.03 -8.25
CA TYR A 307 -19.78 -17.82 -8.08
C TYR A 307 -19.70 -18.70 -6.82
N ALA A 308 -20.61 -18.48 -5.88
CA ALA A 308 -20.68 -19.25 -4.65
C ALA A 308 -21.32 -20.61 -4.89
N LEU A 309 -20.58 -21.69 -4.67
CA LEU A 309 -20.99 -23.08 -4.71
C LEU A 309 -20.93 -23.69 -3.30
N LEU A 310 -21.60 -24.78 -3.06
CA LEU A 310 -21.55 -25.52 -1.77
C LEU A 310 -21.84 -24.58 -0.59
N ASP A 311 -22.91 -23.81 -0.67
CA ASP A 311 -23.32 -22.82 0.35
C ASP A 311 -22.24 -21.75 0.65
N GLY A 312 -21.36 -21.49 -0.32
CA GLY A 312 -20.27 -20.52 -0.21
C GLY A 312 -18.91 -21.13 0.18
N ASP A 313 -18.85 -22.41 0.43
CA ASP A 313 -17.59 -23.09 0.78
C ASP A 313 -16.61 -23.16 -0.41
N LEU A 314 -17.13 -23.18 -1.64
CA LEU A 314 -16.31 -23.16 -2.85
C LEU A 314 -16.69 -21.95 -3.73
N VAL A 315 -15.74 -21.07 -4.01
CA VAL A 315 -15.94 -19.86 -4.79
C VAL A 315 -14.95 -19.82 -5.96
N PRO A 316 -15.28 -20.42 -7.13
CA PRO A 316 -14.54 -20.17 -8.34
C PRO A 316 -14.69 -18.72 -8.79
N TYR A 317 -13.63 -18.17 -9.40
CA TYR A 317 -13.61 -16.81 -9.92
C TYR A 317 -12.81 -16.70 -11.22
N ALA A 318 -13.13 -15.68 -12.00
CA ALA A 318 -12.38 -15.28 -13.19
C ALA A 318 -12.25 -13.75 -13.21
N ASN A 319 -11.13 -13.28 -13.75
CA ASN A 319 -10.83 -11.86 -13.89
C ASN A 319 -10.27 -11.60 -15.29
N LEU A 320 -10.69 -10.50 -15.90
CA LEU A 320 -10.13 -9.97 -17.13
C LEU A 320 -9.90 -8.48 -16.96
N MET A 321 -8.68 -8.03 -17.16
CA MET A 321 -8.28 -6.63 -17.18
C MET A 321 -7.71 -6.30 -18.56
N MET A 322 -8.08 -5.13 -19.07
CA MET A 322 -7.50 -4.51 -20.26
C MET A 322 -7.15 -3.08 -19.95
N ARG A 323 -5.93 -2.66 -20.29
CA ARG A 323 -5.41 -1.35 -19.98
C ARG A 323 -4.50 -0.86 -21.09
N GLN A 324 -4.51 0.44 -21.35
CA GLN A 324 -3.59 1.13 -22.25
C GLN A 324 -2.88 2.22 -21.46
N ASN A 325 -1.56 2.28 -21.55
CA ASN A 325 -0.76 3.41 -21.12
C ASN A 325 -0.39 4.25 -22.33
N ASP A 326 -0.26 5.56 -22.15
CA ASP A 326 0.05 6.55 -23.19
C ASP A 326 -0.76 6.37 -24.48
N PRO A 327 -2.12 6.32 -24.37
CA PRO A 327 -2.96 5.99 -25.49
C PRO A 327 -2.84 7.02 -26.62
N GLY A 328 -2.45 6.54 -27.82
CA GLY A 328 -2.29 7.36 -29.01
C GLY A 328 -0.89 7.99 -29.18
N GLU A 329 0.06 7.66 -28.30
CA GLU A 329 1.46 8.07 -28.40
C GLU A 329 2.35 6.94 -28.96
N ASP A 330 3.57 7.27 -29.41
CA ASP A 330 4.54 6.27 -29.87
C ASP A 330 4.99 5.32 -28.74
N THR A 331 4.77 5.72 -27.48
CA THR A 331 5.05 4.93 -26.27
C THR A 331 3.87 4.08 -25.81
N GLN A 332 2.76 4.04 -26.55
CA GLN A 332 1.57 3.31 -26.15
C GLN A 332 1.88 1.85 -25.81
N LEU A 333 1.46 1.44 -24.63
CA LEU A 333 1.56 0.08 -24.13
C LEU A 333 0.17 -0.49 -23.85
N ASP A 334 -0.22 -1.51 -24.60
CA ASP A 334 -1.44 -2.24 -24.38
C ASP A 334 -1.18 -3.40 -23.42
N GLN A 335 -1.98 -3.52 -22.37
CA GLN A 335 -1.86 -4.57 -21.37
C GLN A 335 -3.16 -5.36 -21.27
N ILE A 336 -3.06 -6.66 -21.30
CA ILE A 336 -4.15 -7.59 -21.02
C ILE A 336 -3.72 -8.59 -19.95
N HIS A 337 -4.54 -8.76 -18.91
CA HIS A 337 -4.32 -9.75 -17.86
C HIS A 337 -5.60 -10.55 -17.63
N ALA A 338 -5.53 -11.85 -17.89
CA ALA A 338 -6.60 -12.79 -17.61
C ALA A 338 -6.14 -13.84 -16.61
N TYR A 339 -6.90 -14.02 -15.54
CA TYR A 339 -6.63 -15.07 -14.55
C TYR A 339 -7.92 -15.60 -13.94
N GLY A 340 -7.84 -16.79 -13.41
CA GLY A 340 -8.94 -17.42 -12.68
C GLY A 340 -8.44 -18.35 -11.62
N GLY A 341 -9.34 -18.74 -10.73
CA GLY A 341 -9.01 -19.58 -9.60
C GLY A 341 -10.24 -20.06 -8.85
N ALA A 342 -9.98 -20.62 -7.68
CA ALA A 342 -11.02 -21.01 -6.75
C ALA A 342 -10.53 -20.88 -5.32
N GLU A 343 -11.40 -20.40 -4.45
CA GLU A 343 -11.24 -20.41 -3.01
C GLU A 343 -12.13 -21.52 -2.44
N TRP A 344 -11.55 -22.43 -1.68
CA TRP A 344 -12.26 -23.54 -1.06
C TRP A 344 -12.03 -23.56 0.45
N SER A 345 -13.09 -23.34 1.20
CA SER A 345 -13.14 -23.52 2.64
C SER A 345 -13.75 -24.88 2.97
N TYR A 346 -13.15 -25.66 3.84
CA TYR A 346 -13.63 -26.98 4.21
C TYR A 346 -13.36 -27.26 5.71
N ASP A 347 -13.77 -28.41 6.20
CA ASP A 347 -13.67 -28.74 7.65
C ASP A 347 -14.32 -27.67 8.56
N GLY A 348 -15.52 -27.20 8.17
CA GLY A 348 -16.25 -26.16 8.90
C GLY A 348 -15.54 -24.80 8.89
N GLY A 349 -14.85 -24.46 7.81
CA GLY A 349 -14.12 -23.19 7.64
C GLY A 349 -12.75 -23.15 8.30
N ARG A 350 -12.29 -24.25 8.93
CA ARG A 350 -10.97 -24.31 9.59
C ARG A 350 -9.81 -24.54 8.62
N ALA A 351 -10.11 -25.11 7.47
CA ALA A 351 -9.16 -25.36 6.41
C ALA A 351 -9.53 -24.55 5.16
N ARG A 352 -8.54 -24.05 4.43
CA ARG A 352 -8.74 -23.32 3.18
C ARG A 352 -7.70 -23.70 2.15
N LEU A 353 -8.12 -23.69 0.88
CA LEU A 353 -7.28 -23.82 -0.28
C LEU A 353 -7.65 -22.72 -1.28
N ASN A 354 -6.68 -21.93 -1.67
CA ASN A 354 -6.82 -20.97 -2.75
C ASN A 354 -5.86 -21.35 -3.87
N LEU A 355 -6.36 -21.46 -5.09
CA LEU A 355 -5.56 -21.74 -6.28
C LEU A 355 -5.91 -20.73 -7.35
N SER A 356 -4.90 -20.18 -8.02
CA SER A 356 -5.10 -19.29 -9.17
C SER A 356 -4.04 -19.51 -10.24
N ALA A 357 -4.40 -19.23 -11.49
CA ALA A 357 -3.48 -19.19 -12.61
C ALA A 357 -3.93 -18.16 -13.64
N GLY A 358 -2.99 -17.60 -14.37
CA GLY A 358 -3.28 -16.59 -15.37
C GLY A 358 -2.14 -16.30 -16.32
N ALA A 359 -2.43 -15.36 -17.23
CA ALA A 359 -1.47 -14.84 -18.19
C ALA A 359 -1.67 -13.34 -18.38
N ARG A 360 -0.57 -12.62 -18.49
CA ARG A 360 -0.51 -11.19 -18.74
C ARG A 360 0.44 -10.93 -19.90
N ASP A 361 -0.03 -10.17 -20.86
CA ASP A 361 0.76 -9.70 -22.00
C ASP A 361 0.78 -8.16 -22.01
N GLU A 362 1.93 -7.61 -22.33
CA GLU A 362 2.18 -6.19 -22.57
C GLU A 362 2.69 -6.05 -24.00
N VAL A 363 1.97 -5.28 -24.82
CA VAL A 363 2.19 -5.15 -26.25
C VAL A 363 2.51 -3.69 -26.57
N GLN A 364 3.64 -3.45 -27.24
CA GLN A 364 4.06 -2.16 -27.75
C GLN A 364 4.30 -2.30 -29.25
N ASP A 365 3.79 -1.37 -30.06
CA ASP A 365 3.90 -1.39 -31.54
C ASP A 365 3.45 -2.74 -32.18
N GLY A 366 2.44 -3.37 -31.59
CA GLY A 366 1.93 -4.67 -32.06
C GLY A 366 2.85 -5.86 -31.75
N GLN A 367 3.92 -5.66 -31.00
CA GLN A 367 4.84 -6.72 -30.56
C GLN A 367 4.74 -6.93 -29.04
N THR A 368 4.80 -8.18 -28.61
CA THR A 368 4.83 -8.48 -27.17
C THR A 368 6.15 -8.04 -26.57
N PHE A 369 6.11 -6.96 -25.77
CA PHE A 369 7.24 -6.43 -25.03
C PHE A 369 7.53 -7.24 -23.78
N LYS A 370 6.49 -7.51 -22.98
CA LYS A 370 6.55 -8.41 -21.82
C LYS A 370 5.43 -9.45 -21.89
N ALA A 371 5.70 -10.64 -21.41
CA ALA A 371 4.69 -11.65 -21.18
C ALA A 371 4.95 -12.35 -19.84
N MET A 372 3.88 -12.71 -19.14
CA MET A 372 3.93 -13.44 -17.88
C MET A 372 2.85 -14.51 -17.87
N LYS A 373 3.22 -15.72 -17.46
CA LYS A 373 2.29 -16.74 -17.00
C LYS A 373 2.54 -16.97 -15.54
N HIS A 374 1.50 -17.06 -14.74
CA HIS A 374 1.62 -17.25 -13.30
C HIS A 374 0.68 -18.34 -12.80
N ALA A 375 1.09 -18.99 -11.71
CA ALA A 375 0.27 -19.89 -10.94
C ALA A 375 0.59 -19.70 -9.46
N GLU A 376 -0.43 -19.73 -8.62
CA GLU A 376 -0.33 -19.49 -7.19
C GLU A 376 -1.19 -20.46 -6.42
N GLY A 377 -0.73 -20.84 -5.24
CA GLY A 377 -1.48 -21.68 -4.33
C GLY A 377 -1.22 -21.27 -2.88
N ASP A 378 -2.26 -21.30 -2.07
CA ASP A 378 -2.21 -21.13 -0.63
C ASP A 378 -3.10 -22.18 0.03
N TRP A 379 -2.53 -23.00 0.90
CA TRP A 379 -3.21 -24.07 1.61
C TRP A 379 -2.93 -24.02 3.09
N LEU A 380 -3.98 -23.86 3.87
CA LEU A 380 -3.97 -23.94 5.32
C LEU A 380 -4.87 -25.07 5.77
N SER A 381 -4.35 -26.00 6.58
CA SER A 381 -5.13 -27.13 7.09
C SER A 381 -4.77 -27.49 8.53
N PRO A 382 -5.75 -27.65 9.43
CA PRO A 382 -5.50 -28.13 10.78
C PRO A 382 -5.03 -29.59 10.73
N ILE A 383 -3.99 -29.90 11.52
CA ILE A 383 -3.44 -31.26 11.65
C ILE A 383 -3.67 -31.87 13.04
N GLY A 384 -4.48 -31.20 13.87
CA GLY A 384 -4.82 -31.63 15.23
C GLY A 384 -3.93 -31.02 16.31
N GLY A 385 -4.34 -31.13 17.56
CA GLY A 385 -3.60 -30.64 18.72
C GLY A 385 -3.41 -29.11 18.75
N GLY A 386 -4.25 -28.35 18.05
CA GLY A 386 -4.10 -26.89 17.90
C GLY A 386 -3.01 -26.47 16.91
N HIS A 387 -2.52 -27.41 16.09
CA HIS A 387 -1.55 -27.14 15.04
C HIS A 387 -2.23 -27.05 13.68
N ALA A 388 -1.65 -26.23 12.77
CA ALA A 388 -2.01 -26.15 11.37
C ALA A 388 -0.76 -26.22 10.49
N LEU A 389 -0.90 -26.84 9.32
CA LEU A 389 0.08 -26.83 8.26
C LEU A 389 -0.32 -25.71 7.27
N HIS A 390 0.63 -24.82 6.98
CA HIS A 390 0.47 -23.77 5.97
C HIS A 390 1.50 -23.98 4.85
N ILE A 391 1.02 -24.04 3.62
CA ILE A 391 1.87 -24.14 2.42
C ILE A 391 1.40 -23.07 1.43
N SER A 392 2.29 -22.19 1.02
CA SER A 392 2.04 -21.27 -0.09
C SER A 392 3.11 -21.42 -1.17
N ALA A 393 2.75 -21.17 -2.42
CA ALA A 393 3.67 -21.22 -3.55
C ALA A 393 3.23 -20.25 -4.64
N THR A 394 4.22 -19.61 -5.27
CA THR A 394 4.06 -18.78 -6.46
C THR A 394 5.05 -19.23 -7.52
N HIS A 395 4.62 -19.24 -8.77
CA HIS A 395 5.47 -19.54 -9.93
C HIS A 395 5.13 -18.58 -11.06
N GLU A 396 6.14 -17.99 -11.66
CA GLU A 396 6.01 -17.11 -12.82
C GLU A 396 6.99 -17.52 -13.91
N GLU A 397 6.48 -17.68 -15.12
CA GLU A 397 7.28 -17.69 -16.35
C GLU A 397 7.16 -16.31 -16.98
N ARG A 398 8.27 -15.62 -17.11
CA ARG A 398 8.32 -14.26 -17.66
C ARG A 398 9.15 -14.22 -18.93
N ARG A 399 8.75 -13.35 -19.83
CA ARG A 399 9.51 -12.98 -21.01
C ARG A 399 9.59 -11.46 -21.09
N LEU A 400 10.78 -10.94 -21.23
CA LEU A 400 11.05 -9.54 -21.53
C LEU A 400 11.76 -9.49 -22.89
N GLU A 401 11.08 -9.00 -23.91
CA GLU A 401 11.53 -9.06 -25.30
C GLU A 401 11.87 -10.50 -25.72
N SER A 402 13.15 -10.80 -25.97
CA SER A 402 13.64 -12.15 -26.35
C SER A 402 14.11 -13.00 -25.17
N LYS A 403 14.25 -12.41 -23.96
CA LYS A 403 14.80 -13.11 -22.78
C LYS A 403 13.66 -13.74 -21.98
N ALA A 404 13.67 -15.06 -21.85
CA ALA A 404 12.74 -15.79 -21.00
C ALA A 404 13.43 -16.18 -19.68
N TYR A 405 12.70 -16.05 -18.57
CA TYR A 405 13.17 -16.42 -17.24
C TYR A 405 12.01 -16.88 -16.35
N ARG A 406 12.34 -17.48 -15.22
CA ARG A 406 11.40 -17.99 -14.25
C ARG A 406 11.74 -17.45 -12.87
N ARG A 407 10.71 -17.13 -12.10
CA ARG A 407 10.84 -16.78 -10.69
C ARG A 407 9.69 -17.31 -9.88
N GLY A 408 9.89 -17.43 -8.60
CA GLY A 408 8.84 -17.88 -7.69
C GLY A 408 9.35 -18.09 -6.28
N SER A 409 8.42 -18.46 -5.41
CA SER A 409 8.72 -18.81 -4.03
C SER A 409 7.76 -19.86 -3.52
N SER A 410 8.18 -20.59 -2.49
CA SER A 410 7.34 -21.51 -1.73
C SER A 410 7.64 -21.36 -0.26
N VAL A 411 6.61 -21.32 0.57
CA VAL A 411 6.71 -21.34 2.02
C VAL A 411 6.00 -22.58 2.55
N ALA A 412 6.65 -23.31 3.44
CA ALA A 412 6.03 -24.40 4.18
C ALA A 412 6.22 -24.15 5.67
N GLY A 413 5.15 -24.12 6.43
CA GLY A 413 5.15 -23.75 7.85
C GLY A 413 4.23 -24.61 8.70
N LEU A 414 4.62 -24.76 9.95
CA LEU A 414 3.82 -25.34 11.01
C LEU A 414 3.43 -24.22 11.98
N GLU A 415 2.15 -24.03 12.16
CA GLU A 415 1.57 -23.03 13.05
C GLU A 415 0.97 -23.70 14.28
N LYS A 416 1.03 -23.03 15.43
CA LYS A 416 0.32 -23.39 16.64
C LYS A 416 -0.39 -22.19 17.21
N GLY A 417 -1.72 -22.23 17.26
CA GLY A 417 -2.54 -21.16 17.78
C GLY A 417 -2.13 -20.72 19.19
N GLY A 418 -1.98 -19.41 19.41
CA GLY A 418 -1.58 -18.79 20.66
C GLY A 418 -0.11 -19.02 21.06
N LEU A 419 0.74 -19.53 20.14
CA LEU A 419 2.16 -19.72 20.40
C LEU A 419 3.04 -19.14 19.28
N GLY A 420 2.65 -19.33 17.99
CA GLY A 420 3.41 -18.85 16.85
C GLY A 420 3.57 -19.88 15.74
N ALA A 421 4.55 -19.66 14.86
CA ALA A 421 4.80 -20.45 13.66
C ALA A 421 6.29 -20.64 13.39
N VAL A 422 6.63 -21.73 12.75
CA VAL A 422 7.94 -22.00 12.18
C VAL A 422 7.76 -22.35 10.71
N SER A 423 8.50 -21.71 9.82
CA SER A 423 8.41 -21.97 8.38
C SER A 423 9.78 -21.90 7.68
N VAL A 424 9.82 -22.51 6.51
CA VAL A 424 10.95 -22.43 5.58
C VAL A 424 10.43 -21.84 4.28
N GLU A 425 11.13 -20.81 3.79
CA GLU A 425 10.90 -20.19 2.50
C GLU A 425 11.99 -20.65 1.53
N VAL A 426 11.60 -21.02 0.31
CA VAL A 426 12.51 -21.30 -0.81
C VAL A 426 12.07 -20.42 -1.98
N GLY A 427 12.95 -19.52 -2.39
CA GLY A 427 12.76 -18.63 -3.54
C GLY A 427 13.73 -18.98 -4.67
N TYR A 428 13.37 -18.63 -5.90
CA TYR A 428 14.27 -18.73 -7.04
C TYR A 428 14.01 -17.61 -8.06
N ASP A 429 15.08 -17.18 -8.75
CA ASP A 429 15.03 -16.24 -9.86
C ASP A 429 16.13 -16.58 -10.86
N THR A 430 15.77 -16.71 -12.14
CA THR A 430 16.69 -17.05 -13.24
C THR A 430 16.85 -15.88 -14.22
N SER A 431 16.47 -14.66 -13.82
CA SER A 431 16.51 -13.46 -14.68
C SER A 431 17.94 -13.08 -15.04
N ASP A 432 18.90 -13.27 -14.14
CA ASP A 432 20.32 -13.05 -14.41
C ASP A 432 21.03 -14.39 -14.72
N PRO A 433 21.67 -14.53 -15.88
CA PRO A 433 22.43 -15.74 -16.24
C PRO A 433 23.82 -15.80 -15.61
N SER A 434 24.29 -14.74 -14.92
CA SER A 434 25.59 -14.70 -14.28
C SER A 434 25.69 -15.76 -13.17
N ASP A 435 26.81 -16.46 -13.09
CA ASP A 435 27.06 -17.40 -11.98
C ASP A 435 27.43 -16.69 -10.66
N GLU A 436 27.70 -15.39 -10.73
CA GLU A 436 27.99 -14.55 -9.56
C GLU A 436 26.73 -14.14 -8.82
N VAL A 437 25.58 -14.10 -9.51
CA VAL A 437 24.29 -13.72 -8.94
C VAL A 437 23.56 -14.95 -8.37
N ARG A 438 22.99 -14.76 -7.20
CA ARG A 438 22.23 -15.82 -6.51
C ARG A 438 20.93 -16.14 -7.26
N ARG A 439 20.68 -17.40 -7.53
CA ARG A 439 19.46 -17.88 -8.17
C ARG A 439 18.52 -18.66 -7.26
N LEU A 440 19.02 -19.13 -6.13
CA LEU A 440 18.27 -19.89 -5.14
C LEU A 440 18.41 -19.22 -3.78
N PHE A 441 17.29 -18.98 -3.16
CA PHE A 441 17.15 -18.31 -1.88
C PHE A 441 16.50 -19.26 -0.89
N VAL A 442 17.04 -19.38 0.32
CA VAL A 442 16.48 -20.22 1.37
C VAL A 442 16.54 -19.48 2.69
N ALA A 443 15.40 -19.36 3.36
CA ALA A 443 15.29 -18.74 4.67
C ALA A 443 14.45 -19.57 5.63
N GLY A 444 14.90 -19.66 6.88
CA GLY A 444 14.12 -20.11 8.01
C GLY A 444 13.42 -18.92 8.68
N ILE A 445 12.15 -19.05 9.00
CA ILE A 445 11.34 -18.01 9.61
C ILE A 445 10.69 -18.57 10.88
N LEU A 446 10.81 -17.81 11.97
CA LEU A 446 10.15 -18.08 13.25
C LEU A 446 9.27 -16.88 13.60
N ALA A 447 8.03 -17.12 13.93
CA ALA A 447 7.16 -16.18 14.61
C ALA A 447 6.77 -16.79 15.97
N TRP A 448 6.96 -16.05 17.06
CA TRP A 448 6.67 -16.53 18.41
C TRP A 448 5.95 -15.44 19.20
N GLU A 449 4.86 -15.82 19.83
CA GLU A 449 4.00 -14.95 20.63
C GLU A 449 3.98 -15.46 22.08
N PRO A 450 5.04 -15.16 22.88
CA PRO A 450 5.14 -15.62 24.25
C PRO A 450 4.03 -15.08 25.15
N THR A 451 3.48 -13.94 24.82
CA THR A 451 2.32 -13.29 25.45
C THR A 451 1.53 -12.50 24.42
N ASP A 452 0.31 -12.09 24.75
CA ASP A 452 -0.50 -11.20 23.91
C ASP A 452 0.15 -9.82 23.68
N ALA A 453 1.10 -9.45 24.55
CA ALA A 453 1.80 -8.18 24.50
C ALA A 453 3.12 -8.21 23.71
N ILE A 454 3.66 -9.40 23.41
CA ILE A 454 4.99 -9.53 22.80
C ILE A 454 4.93 -10.48 21.61
N THR A 455 5.37 -10.02 20.47
CA THR A 455 5.60 -10.83 19.26
C THR A 455 7.09 -10.76 18.89
N LEU A 456 7.70 -11.92 18.67
CA LEU A 456 9.06 -12.08 18.16
C LEU A 456 8.99 -12.69 16.76
N ARG A 457 9.68 -12.08 15.81
CA ARG A 457 9.86 -12.63 14.46
C ARG A 457 11.33 -12.74 14.16
N SER A 458 11.76 -13.85 13.61
CA SER A 458 13.16 -14.05 13.21
C SER A 458 13.20 -14.65 11.81
N THR A 459 14.10 -14.15 11.00
CA THR A 459 14.42 -14.68 9.67
C THR A 459 15.92 -14.89 9.58
N VAL A 460 16.33 -16.09 9.13
CA VAL A 460 17.76 -16.40 8.94
C VAL A 460 17.93 -17.10 7.58
N GLY A 461 18.84 -16.58 6.77
CA GLY A 461 19.11 -17.12 5.45
C GLY A 461 19.06 -16.06 4.36
N SER A 462 18.57 -16.42 3.19
CA SER A 462 18.47 -15.49 2.05
C SER A 462 17.07 -15.45 1.50
N GLN A 463 16.60 -14.23 1.20
CA GLN A 463 15.31 -13.96 0.59
C GLN A 463 15.51 -13.19 -0.72
N ARG A 464 14.68 -13.53 -1.71
CA ARG A 464 14.69 -12.87 -3.01
C ARG A 464 14.20 -11.43 -2.87
N GLY A 465 14.94 -10.50 -3.43
CA GLY A 465 14.51 -9.13 -3.65
C GLY A 465 13.50 -8.99 -4.80
N GLY A 466 13.39 -7.78 -5.29
CA GLY A 466 12.57 -7.41 -6.44
C GLY A 466 11.36 -6.59 -6.11
N LEU A 467 10.63 -6.21 -7.14
CA LEU A 467 9.50 -5.30 -7.04
C LEU A 467 8.36 -5.92 -6.23
N LYS A 468 7.94 -5.21 -5.18
CA LYS A 468 6.71 -5.49 -4.43
C LYS A 468 5.74 -4.35 -4.64
N CYS A 469 4.50 -4.70 -4.92
CA CYS A 469 3.42 -3.74 -5.10
C CYS A 469 2.30 -4.02 -4.10
N VAL A 470 1.82 -2.98 -3.44
CA VAL A 470 0.69 -3.05 -2.51
C VAL A 470 -0.21 -1.86 -2.75
N ALA A 471 -1.46 -2.12 -3.12
CA ALA A 471 -2.47 -1.09 -3.37
C ALA A 471 -2.00 0.03 -4.33
N GLY A 472 -1.27 -0.33 -5.39
CA GLY A 472 -0.77 0.61 -6.39
C GLY A 472 0.56 1.29 -6.05
N VAL A 473 1.10 1.06 -4.86
CA VAL A 473 2.46 1.51 -4.49
C VAL A 473 3.43 0.39 -4.74
N CYS A 474 4.41 0.63 -5.60
CA CYS A 474 5.44 -0.34 -5.95
C CYS A 474 6.81 0.14 -5.47
N ARG A 475 7.57 -0.77 -4.82
CA ARG A 475 8.93 -0.53 -4.36
C ARG A 475 9.82 -1.71 -4.73
N ASP A 476 11.02 -1.44 -5.17
CA ASP A 476 12.03 -2.46 -5.42
C ASP A 476 12.79 -2.74 -4.11
N PHE A 477 12.67 -3.98 -3.64
CA PHE A 477 13.30 -4.45 -2.42
C PHE A 477 14.65 -5.07 -2.76
N PRO A 478 15.72 -4.76 -2.02
CA PRO A 478 17.00 -5.43 -2.22
C PRO A 478 16.90 -6.91 -1.84
N GLU A 479 17.77 -7.72 -2.40
CA GLU A 479 17.97 -9.09 -1.95
C GLU A 479 18.53 -9.09 -0.52
N PHE A 480 17.97 -9.93 0.32
CA PHE A 480 18.43 -10.10 1.70
C PHE A 480 19.24 -11.39 1.86
N SER A 481 20.35 -11.30 2.56
CA SER A 481 21.12 -12.45 3.02
C SER A 481 21.67 -12.16 4.40
N GLY A 482 21.25 -12.92 5.41
CA GLY A 482 21.68 -12.63 6.78
C GLY A 482 20.74 -13.15 7.85
N ALA A 483 20.63 -12.36 8.92
CA ALA A 483 19.72 -12.61 10.03
C ALA A 483 18.94 -11.35 10.39
N ARG A 484 17.64 -11.49 10.64
CA ARG A 484 16.75 -10.42 11.11
C ARG A 484 16.01 -10.91 12.36
N LEU A 485 15.93 -10.07 13.36
CA LEU A 485 15.09 -10.25 14.54
C LEU A 485 14.20 -9.01 14.71
N GLU A 486 12.90 -9.21 14.73
CA GLU A 486 11.93 -8.18 15.03
C GLU A 486 11.24 -8.50 16.35
N ILE A 487 11.16 -7.51 17.22
CA ILE A 487 10.47 -7.57 18.51
C ILE A 487 9.39 -6.49 18.50
N VAL A 488 8.14 -6.90 18.66
CA VAL A 488 7.01 -5.98 18.81
C VAL A 488 6.46 -6.13 20.22
N GLY A 489 6.45 -5.03 20.96
CA GLY A 489 5.91 -4.94 22.32
C GLY A 489 4.68 -4.02 22.35
N ARG A 490 3.68 -4.36 23.13
CA ARG A 490 2.47 -3.55 23.35
C ARG A 490 2.12 -3.54 24.82
N GLY A 491 1.84 -2.37 25.37
CA GLY A 491 1.51 -2.28 26.79
C GLY A 491 0.69 -1.04 27.14
N ASP A 492 -0.28 -1.23 28.01
CA ASP A 492 -0.98 -0.13 28.65
C ASP A 492 -0.14 0.31 29.84
N LEU A 493 0.14 1.61 29.90
CA LEU A 493 0.93 2.24 30.96
C LEU A 493 0.03 2.87 32.03
N LEU A 494 -1.24 3.20 31.69
CA LEU A 494 -2.27 3.73 32.59
C LEU A 494 -3.63 3.14 32.20
#